data_22c8c8e0d5554944b3d99388d34e78cb
#
_entry.id   22c8c8e0d5554944b3d99388d34e78cb
#
_cell.length_a   1.000
_cell.length_b   1.000
_cell.length_c   1.000
_cell.angle_alpha   90.00
_cell.angle_beta   90.00
_cell.angle_gamma   90.00
#
_symmetry.space_group_name_H-M   'P 1'
#
loop_
_entity.id
_entity.type
_entity.pdbx_description
1 polymer ?
#
loop_
_entity_poly.entity_id
_entity_poly.type
_entity_poly.pdbx_seq_one_letter_code
_entity_poly.pdbx_strand_id
1 'polypeptide(L)'
;MSVKDFTANVISKTPIVPDGNFKGSKASGVWDITEQFDLVKGGNWPSQSNGNAPFGFFFGGEAADQLLSIDRFDLSSAGNATDFGDLDVKRYQHGALGSGTRGVIAGGFDGSFATNRMTYITFGSTGSGADFGNLTVGRRGGPQSVSNDTRGVWICGRPAS
;
A
#
# COMPACT_ATOMS: atom_id res chain seq x y z
N MET A 1 32.59 16.37 28.96
CA MET A 1 32.47 17.04 27.65
C MET A 1 30.99 17.34 27.43
N SER A 2 30.59 18.61 27.42
CA SER A 2 29.17 18.97 27.28
C SER A 2 28.80 18.83 25.81
N VAL A 3 27.84 17.98 25.53
CA VAL A 3 27.21 17.88 24.20
C VAL A 3 26.42 19.17 23.97
N LYS A 4 26.86 19.98 23.01
CA LYS A 4 26.11 21.19 22.62
C LYS A 4 24.80 20.78 21.94
N ASP A 5 23.72 21.39 22.40
CA ASP A 5 22.45 21.27 21.70
C ASP A 5 22.61 21.79 20.27
N PHE A 6 22.50 20.89 19.32
CA PHE A 6 22.36 21.27 17.93
C PHE A 6 20.87 21.62 17.70
N THR A 7 20.62 22.87 17.40
CA THR A 7 19.26 23.38 17.13
C THR A 7 18.58 22.84 15.86
N ALA A 8 19.15 21.83 15.26
CA ALA A 8 18.60 21.14 14.10
C ALA A 8 18.15 19.71 14.45
N ASN A 9 17.23 19.55 15.36
CA ASN A 9 16.38 18.36 15.61
C ASN A 9 17.01 16.96 15.52
N VAL A 10 18.34 16.81 15.67
CA VAL A 10 19.00 15.53 15.47
C VAL A 10 19.47 14.91 16.78
N ILE A 11 19.81 15.71 17.80
CA ILE A 11 20.28 15.23 19.09
C ILE A 11 19.65 16.06 20.21
N SER A 12 18.82 15.45 21.02
CA SER A 12 18.29 16.05 22.23
C SER A 12 18.89 15.37 23.46
N LYS A 13 19.26 16.16 24.48
CA LYS A 13 19.72 15.63 25.76
C LYS A 13 18.59 14.99 26.56
N THR A 14 17.36 15.35 26.27
CA THR A 14 16.14 14.74 26.77
C THR A 14 15.32 14.28 25.56
N PRO A 15 15.51 13.01 25.14
CA PRO A 15 14.69 12.47 24.06
C PRO A 15 13.22 12.50 24.47
N ILE A 16 12.36 12.86 23.53
CA ILE A 16 10.92 12.80 23.72
C ILE A 16 10.57 11.32 23.81
N VAL A 17 10.19 10.89 25.03
CA VAL A 17 9.64 9.54 25.23
C VAL A 17 8.33 9.50 24.50
N PRO A 18 8.17 8.57 23.56
CA PRO A 18 6.92 8.39 22.89
C PRO A 18 5.82 8.05 23.92
N ASP A 19 4.67 8.70 23.87
CA ASP A 19 3.49 8.24 24.62
C ASP A 19 2.92 7.00 23.94
N GLY A 20 2.39 6.04 24.70
CA GLY A 20 2.04 4.68 24.24
C GLY A 20 1.04 4.55 23.07
N ASN A 21 0.85 5.59 22.27
CA ASN A 21 -0.10 5.62 21.17
C ASN A 21 0.56 6.05 19.86
N PHE A 22 1.54 5.26 19.44
CA PHE A 22 2.48 5.56 18.35
C PHE A 22 1.93 5.51 16.92
N LYS A 23 0.70 5.82 16.68
CA LYS A 23 0.24 6.01 15.30
C LYS A 23 0.90 7.25 14.70
N GLY A 24 2.08 7.05 14.13
CA GLY A 24 2.77 8.05 13.31
C GLY A 24 3.77 8.96 14.00
N SER A 25 4.04 8.80 15.28
CA SER A 25 5.12 9.55 15.95
C SER A 25 6.48 8.90 15.74
N LYS A 26 7.48 9.70 15.46
CA LYS A 26 8.86 9.27 15.35
C LYS A 26 9.53 9.49 16.69
N ALA A 27 10.26 8.50 17.19
CA ALA A 27 11.18 8.74 18.30
C ALA A 27 12.29 9.68 17.81
N SER A 28 12.50 10.78 18.52
CA SER A 28 13.55 11.75 18.22
C SER A 28 14.53 11.80 19.38
N GLY A 29 15.82 11.96 19.07
CA GLY A 29 16.87 12.05 20.05
C GLY A 29 17.88 10.91 19.99
N VAL A 30 18.78 10.89 20.97
CA VAL A 30 19.76 9.81 21.15
C VAL A 30 19.25 8.93 22.28
N TRP A 31 19.09 7.65 22.00
CA TRP A 31 18.58 6.67 22.94
C TRP A 31 19.67 5.71 23.36
N ASP A 32 19.71 5.40 24.66
CA ASP A 32 20.51 4.30 25.16
C ASP A 32 19.95 2.97 24.65
N ILE A 33 20.84 2.02 24.36
CA ILE A 33 20.41 0.72 23.81
C ILE A 33 19.51 -0.06 24.78
N THR A 34 19.72 0.13 26.07
CA THR A 34 18.91 -0.51 27.12
C THR A 34 17.50 0.10 27.16
N GLU A 35 17.42 1.45 27.13
CA GLU A 35 16.15 2.16 27.06
C GLU A 35 15.38 1.81 25.79
N GLN A 36 16.05 1.75 24.64
CA GLN A 36 15.44 1.31 23.39
C GLN A 36 14.89 -0.11 23.51
N PHE A 37 15.68 -1.02 24.07
CA PHE A 37 15.28 -2.41 24.24
C PHE A 37 14.04 -2.56 25.16
N ASP A 38 14.02 -1.83 26.28
CA ASP A 38 12.90 -1.86 27.23
C ASP A 38 11.64 -1.27 26.60
N LEU A 39 11.76 -0.19 25.83
CA LEU A 39 10.64 0.41 25.11
C LEU A 39 10.10 -0.50 24.02
N VAL A 40 10.97 -1.19 23.27
CA VAL A 40 10.59 -2.19 22.26
C VAL A 40 9.86 -3.36 22.92
N LYS A 41 10.41 -3.89 24.02
CA LYS A 41 9.85 -5.00 24.77
C LYS A 41 8.50 -4.67 25.40
N GLY A 42 8.36 -3.42 25.86
CA GLY A 42 7.09 -2.90 26.41
C GLY A 42 6.06 -2.50 25.36
N GLY A 43 6.37 -2.64 24.06
CA GLY A 43 5.50 -2.17 22.97
C GLY A 43 5.44 -0.66 22.83
N ASN A 44 6.32 0.06 23.52
CA ASN A 44 6.38 1.53 23.57
C ASN A 44 7.43 2.14 22.66
N TRP A 45 8.08 1.36 21.81
CA TRP A 45 8.92 1.89 20.75
C TRP A 45 8.09 2.08 19.47
N PRO A 46 8.26 3.18 18.75
CA PRO A 46 7.56 3.33 17.49
C PRO A 46 7.95 2.17 16.57
N SER A 47 7.12 1.15 16.50
CA SER A 47 7.22 0.24 15.40
C SER A 47 6.99 1.07 14.14
N GLN A 48 7.86 0.94 13.15
CA GLN A 48 7.49 1.32 11.81
C GLN A 48 6.27 0.45 11.44
N SER A 49 5.08 0.90 11.77
CA SER A 49 3.96 0.52 10.95
C SER A 49 4.28 1.12 9.58
N ASN A 50 4.82 0.33 8.73
CA ASN A 50 4.81 0.60 7.30
C ASN A 50 3.34 0.81 6.97
N GLY A 51 2.81 2.00 7.02
CA GLY A 51 1.41 2.40 6.87
C GLY A 51 0.44 1.41 6.21
N ASN A 52 0.70 0.15 6.37
CA ASN A 52 -0.10 -0.96 5.91
C ASN A 52 -1.37 -0.96 6.74
N ALA A 53 -2.38 -0.32 6.19
CA ALA A 53 -3.72 -0.67 6.58
C ALA A 53 -3.80 -2.21 6.49
N PRO A 54 -4.32 -2.91 7.51
CA PRO A 54 -4.41 -4.37 7.52
C PRO A 54 -5.52 -4.85 6.58
N PHE A 55 -5.56 -4.30 5.39
CA PHE A 55 -6.60 -4.55 4.42
C PHE A 55 -6.04 -5.28 3.20
N GLY A 56 -6.80 -6.26 2.72
CA GLY A 56 -6.64 -6.83 1.41
C GLY A 56 -7.73 -6.31 0.47
N PHE A 57 -7.44 -6.35 -0.82
CA PHE A 57 -8.36 -5.92 -1.86
C PHE A 57 -8.44 -6.95 -2.97
N PHE A 58 -9.66 -7.16 -3.47
CA PHE A 58 -9.92 -7.82 -4.73
C PHE A 58 -10.41 -6.79 -5.75
N PHE A 59 -9.93 -6.91 -6.97
CA PHE A 59 -10.23 -5.96 -8.03
C PHE A 59 -10.84 -6.70 -9.22
N GLY A 60 -12.01 -6.28 -9.66
CA GLY A 60 -12.65 -6.81 -10.86
C GLY A 60 -12.76 -8.33 -10.82
N GLY A 61 -12.48 -8.95 -11.93
CA GLY A 61 -12.59 -10.40 -12.11
C GLY A 61 -13.50 -10.76 -13.27
N GLU A 62 -13.80 -12.05 -13.39
CA GLU A 62 -14.68 -12.61 -14.40
C GLU A 62 -15.74 -13.49 -13.72
N ALA A 63 -17.00 -13.29 -14.09
CA ALA A 63 -18.11 -14.16 -13.77
C ALA A 63 -18.81 -14.54 -15.10
N ALA A 64 -20.09 -14.23 -15.25
CA ALA A 64 -20.74 -14.30 -16.56
C ALA A 64 -20.30 -13.15 -17.50
N ASP A 65 -19.81 -12.05 -16.92
CA ASP A 65 -19.21 -10.90 -17.58
C ASP A 65 -18.02 -10.40 -16.74
N GLN A 66 -17.23 -9.47 -17.25
CA GLN A 66 -16.17 -8.83 -16.51
C GLN A 66 -16.74 -7.94 -15.41
N LEU A 67 -16.08 -7.91 -14.25
CA LEU A 67 -16.52 -7.18 -13.09
C LEU A 67 -15.78 -5.83 -12.96
N LEU A 68 -16.48 -4.85 -12.39
CA LEU A 68 -15.93 -3.56 -11.99
C LEU A 68 -15.57 -3.53 -10.50
N SER A 69 -16.28 -4.31 -9.68
CA SER A 69 -16.24 -4.20 -8.23
C SER A 69 -14.85 -4.26 -7.65
N ILE A 70 -14.64 -3.48 -6.61
CA ILE A 70 -13.47 -3.54 -5.74
C ILE A 70 -13.95 -3.91 -4.36
N ASP A 71 -13.53 -5.06 -3.88
CA ASP A 71 -13.88 -5.55 -2.55
C ASP A 71 -12.69 -5.39 -1.60
N ARG A 72 -12.98 -4.92 -0.39
CA ARG A 72 -12.02 -4.78 0.70
C ARG A 72 -12.33 -5.75 1.82
N PHE A 73 -11.33 -6.37 2.39
CA PHE A 73 -11.43 -7.19 3.59
C PHE A 73 -10.33 -6.85 4.59
N ASP A 74 -10.65 -7.06 5.88
CA ASP A 74 -9.72 -6.82 6.97
C ASP A 74 -8.85 -8.07 7.18
N LEU A 75 -7.54 -7.89 7.25
CA LEU A 75 -6.59 -8.98 7.52
C LEU A 75 -6.40 -9.24 9.02
N SER A 76 -6.84 -8.33 9.88
CA SER A 76 -6.70 -8.43 11.33
C SER A 76 -7.87 -9.12 12.01
N SER A 77 -8.99 -9.28 11.31
CA SER A 77 -10.21 -9.89 11.84
C SER A 77 -10.89 -10.78 10.80
N ALA A 78 -11.52 -11.85 11.25
CA ALA A 78 -12.36 -12.66 10.38
C ALA A 78 -13.65 -11.90 10.03
N GLY A 79 -14.06 -11.94 8.76
CA GLY A 79 -15.28 -11.28 8.30
C GLY A 79 -15.43 -11.38 6.79
N ASN A 80 -16.57 -10.96 6.30
CA ASN A 80 -16.83 -10.86 4.87
C ASN A 80 -16.14 -9.61 4.28
N ALA A 81 -15.82 -9.68 3.00
CA ALA A 81 -15.43 -8.50 2.25
C ALA A 81 -16.58 -7.48 2.20
N THR A 82 -16.22 -6.23 2.08
CA THR A 82 -17.16 -5.11 1.93
C THR A 82 -16.85 -4.39 0.62
N ASP A 83 -17.89 -3.89 -0.02
CA ASP A 83 -17.75 -3.06 -1.20
C ASP A 83 -16.88 -1.82 -0.88
N PHE A 84 -15.89 -1.57 -1.72
CA PHE A 84 -15.00 -0.41 -1.62
C PHE A 84 -15.29 0.62 -2.72
N GLY A 85 -15.78 0.17 -3.88
CA GLY A 85 -16.05 0.97 -5.06
C GLY A 85 -15.80 0.20 -6.35
N ASP A 86 -15.61 0.90 -7.44
CA ASP A 86 -15.47 0.31 -8.77
C ASP A 86 -14.16 0.68 -9.46
N LEU A 87 -13.69 -0.21 -10.33
CA LEU A 87 -12.68 0.10 -11.33
C LEU A 87 -13.26 1.09 -12.36
N ASP A 88 -12.40 1.81 -13.01
CA ASP A 88 -12.76 2.70 -14.13
C ASP A 88 -13.16 1.95 -15.40
N VAL A 89 -12.67 0.71 -15.56
CA VAL A 89 -12.99 -0.19 -16.69
C VAL A 89 -13.09 -1.63 -16.19
N LYS A 90 -14.10 -2.35 -16.63
CA LYS A 90 -14.24 -3.80 -16.40
C LYS A 90 -13.02 -4.54 -16.92
N ARG A 91 -12.43 -5.41 -16.12
CA ARG A 91 -11.29 -6.22 -16.53
C ARG A 91 -10.94 -7.34 -15.56
N TYR A 92 -10.26 -8.33 -16.09
CA TYR A 92 -9.71 -9.45 -15.33
C TYR A 92 -8.29 -9.79 -15.83
N GLN A 93 -7.59 -10.70 -15.19
CA GLN A 93 -6.19 -11.04 -15.52
C GLN A 93 -5.23 -9.83 -15.49
N HIS A 94 -5.51 -8.85 -14.66
CA HIS A 94 -4.64 -7.71 -14.40
C HIS A 94 -3.62 -8.03 -13.30
N GLY A 95 -2.60 -7.22 -13.17
CA GLY A 95 -1.68 -7.22 -12.02
C GLY A 95 -2.01 -6.06 -11.09
N ALA A 96 -1.79 -6.27 -9.80
CA ALA A 96 -1.99 -5.22 -8.80
C ALA A 96 -0.76 -5.11 -7.90
N LEU A 97 -0.45 -3.91 -7.47
CA LEU A 97 0.58 -3.61 -6.48
C LEU A 97 0.11 -2.50 -5.55
N GLY A 98 0.77 -2.36 -4.42
CA GLY A 98 0.39 -1.35 -3.44
C GLY A 98 1.59 -0.72 -2.74
N SER A 99 1.33 0.45 -2.18
CA SER A 99 2.15 1.12 -1.17
C SER A 99 1.38 1.18 0.15
N GLY A 100 1.87 1.91 1.13
CA GLY A 100 1.13 2.15 2.39
C GLY A 100 -0.17 2.95 2.20
N THR A 101 -0.38 3.63 1.07
CA THR A 101 -1.52 4.57 0.86
C THR A 101 -2.32 4.32 -0.40
N ARG A 102 -1.76 3.62 -1.40
CA ARG A 102 -2.36 3.43 -2.72
C ARG A 102 -2.24 2.00 -3.21
N GLY A 103 -3.28 1.54 -3.90
CA GLY A 103 -3.23 0.37 -4.78
C GLY A 103 -3.22 0.83 -6.24
N VAL A 104 -2.38 0.20 -7.07
CA VAL A 104 -2.34 0.44 -8.52
C VAL A 104 -2.55 -0.88 -9.24
N ILE A 105 -3.49 -0.88 -10.16
CA ILE A 105 -3.90 -2.03 -10.97
C ILE A 105 -3.50 -1.73 -12.41
N ALA A 106 -2.84 -2.66 -13.08
CA ALA A 106 -2.35 -2.44 -14.42
C ALA A 106 -2.63 -3.60 -15.37
N GLY A 107 -2.93 -3.26 -16.61
CA GLY A 107 -3.21 -4.21 -17.66
C GLY A 107 -4.52 -4.97 -17.44
N GLY A 108 -4.58 -6.19 -17.91
CA GLY A 108 -5.75 -7.07 -17.87
C GLY A 108 -6.40 -7.24 -19.23
N PHE A 109 -7.53 -7.91 -19.25
CA PHE A 109 -8.35 -8.16 -20.43
C PHE A 109 -9.75 -7.57 -20.20
N ASP A 110 -10.21 -6.74 -21.09
CA ASP A 110 -11.49 -6.03 -20.99
C ASP A 110 -12.65 -6.75 -21.69
N GLY A 111 -12.44 -8.00 -22.11
CA GLY A 111 -13.39 -8.80 -22.89
C GLY A 111 -13.13 -8.76 -24.39
N SER A 112 -12.32 -7.82 -24.87
CA SER A 112 -11.99 -7.68 -26.29
C SER A 112 -10.47 -7.69 -26.52
N PHE A 113 -9.72 -6.94 -25.69
CA PHE A 113 -8.28 -6.74 -25.88
C PHE A 113 -7.53 -6.79 -24.54
N ALA A 114 -6.22 -7.07 -24.63
CA ALA A 114 -5.32 -6.81 -23.53
C ALA A 114 -5.15 -5.29 -23.38
N THR A 115 -5.57 -4.74 -22.25
CA THR A 115 -5.51 -3.30 -22.00
C THR A 115 -4.11 -2.89 -21.50
N ASN A 116 -3.70 -1.67 -21.80
CA ASN A 116 -2.51 -1.04 -21.21
C ASN A 116 -2.86 -0.09 -20.07
N ARG A 117 -4.13 0.02 -19.71
CA ARG A 117 -4.63 0.97 -18.71
C ARG A 117 -4.10 0.65 -17.31
N MET A 118 -3.77 1.71 -16.59
CA MET A 118 -3.43 1.65 -15.18
C MET A 118 -4.45 2.48 -14.39
N THR A 119 -4.94 1.90 -13.29
CA THR A 119 -5.92 2.53 -12.41
C THR A 119 -5.36 2.53 -11.01
N TYR A 120 -5.60 3.58 -10.23
CA TYR A 120 -5.25 3.60 -8.81
C TYR A 120 -6.45 3.81 -7.92
N ILE A 121 -6.33 3.32 -6.69
CA ILE A 121 -7.22 3.62 -5.56
C ILE A 121 -6.41 4.20 -4.42
N THR A 122 -7.05 4.98 -3.57
CA THR A 122 -6.47 5.49 -2.31
C THR A 122 -7.10 4.77 -1.13
N PHE A 123 -6.30 4.12 -0.30
CA PHE A 123 -6.81 3.26 0.79
C PHE A 123 -7.56 4.01 1.89
N GLY A 124 -7.26 5.29 2.08
CA GLY A 124 -7.90 6.12 3.11
C GLY A 124 -9.28 6.68 2.74
N SER A 125 -9.75 6.45 1.51
CA SER A 125 -11.06 6.91 1.04
C SER A 125 -11.72 5.81 0.23
N THR A 126 -12.99 5.53 0.50
CA THR A 126 -13.83 4.69 -0.37
C THR A 126 -14.12 5.43 -1.66
N GLY A 127 -14.23 4.72 -2.77
CA GLY A 127 -14.59 5.29 -4.06
C GLY A 127 -13.99 4.57 -5.24
N SER A 128 -14.42 4.96 -6.41
CA SER A 128 -13.98 4.35 -7.66
C SER A 128 -12.51 4.64 -7.96
N GLY A 129 -11.90 3.72 -8.67
CA GLY A 129 -10.55 3.87 -9.19
C GLY A 129 -10.42 5.03 -10.18
N ALA A 130 -9.32 5.72 -10.13
CA ALA A 130 -8.99 6.81 -11.04
C ALA A 130 -7.84 6.43 -11.99
N ASP A 131 -7.78 7.08 -13.13
CA ASP A 131 -6.73 6.86 -14.12
C ASP A 131 -5.35 7.20 -13.53
N PHE A 132 -4.41 6.27 -13.65
CA PHE A 132 -3.01 6.46 -13.26
C PHE A 132 -2.09 6.69 -14.46
N GLY A 133 -2.55 6.34 -15.66
CA GLY A 133 -1.78 6.36 -16.89
C GLY A 133 -1.80 5.02 -17.63
N ASN A 134 -0.79 4.76 -18.44
CA ASN A 134 -0.77 3.58 -19.29
C ASN A 134 0.57 2.84 -19.26
N LEU A 135 0.50 1.52 -19.37
CA LEU A 135 1.65 0.69 -19.75
C LEU A 135 2.07 1.01 -21.18
N THR A 136 3.32 0.78 -21.52
CA THR A 136 3.82 0.93 -22.90
C THR A 136 3.15 -0.02 -23.88
N VAL A 137 2.71 -1.19 -23.41
CA VAL A 137 2.01 -2.22 -24.19
C VAL A 137 0.91 -2.85 -23.34
N GLY A 138 -0.25 -3.10 -23.94
CA GLY A 138 -1.34 -3.85 -23.31
C GLY A 138 -0.88 -5.27 -22.93
N ARG A 139 -1.17 -5.69 -21.71
CA ARG A 139 -0.77 -6.99 -21.17
C ARG A 139 -1.88 -7.61 -20.35
N ARG A 140 -2.04 -8.94 -20.46
CA ARG A 140 -2.99 -9.75 -19.70
C ARG A 140 -2.33 -11.04 -19.18
N GLY A 141 -3.08 -11.85 -18.45
CA GLY A 141 -2.60 -13.14 -17.94
C GLY A 141 -1.91 -13.03 -16.59
N GLY A 142 -2.34 -12.07 -15.75
CA GLY A 142 -1.85 -11.91 -14.38
C GLY A 142 -0.38 -11.48 -14.33
N PRO A 143 -0.04 -10.28 -14.84
CA PRO A 143 1.33 -9.79 -14.69
C PRO A 143 1.75 -9.83 -13.23
N GLN A 144 2.91 -10.41 -12.97
CA GLN A 144 3.51 -10.41 -11.63
C GLN A 144 3.93 -8.99 -11.27
N SER A 145 3.79 -8.64 -10.02
CA SER A 145 4.12 -7.29 -9.56
C SER A 145 4.85 -7.29 -8.24
N VAL A 146 5.78 -6.38 -8.08
CA VAL A 146 6.48 -6.10 -6.83
C VAL A 146 6.52 -4.60 -6.60
N SER A 147 6.43 -4.17 -5.37
CA SER A 147 6.46 -2.76 -5.02
C SER A 147 7.15 -2.50 -3.69
N ASN A 148 7.57 -1.26 -3.54
CA ASN A 148 7.85 -0.64 -2.26
C ASN A 148 7.04 0.66 -2.16
N ASP A 149 7.23 1.46 -1.11
CA ASP A 149 6.42 2.66 -0.89
C ASP A 149 6.52 3.72 -2.01
N THR A 150 7.53 3.66 -2.87
CA THR A 150 7.82 4.68 -3.89
C THR A 150 7.82 4.16 -5.32
N ARG A 151 8.03 2.87 -5.53
CA ARG A 151 8.18 2.28 -6.86
C ARG A 151 7.44 0.97 -6.98
N GLY A 152 6.83 0.75 -8.15
CA GLY A 152 6.22 -0.50 -8.54
C GLY A 152 6.77 -1.01 -9.86
N VAL A 153 6.91 -2.32 -9.98
CA VAL A 153 7.39 -2.98 -11.19
C VAL A 153 6.43 -4.11 -11.54
N TRP A 154 5.98 -4.14 -12.78
CA TRP A 154 5.24 -5.25 -13.35
C TRP A 154 6.15 -6.07 -14.26
N ILE A 155 6.12 -7.37 -14.09
CA ILE A 155 6.98 -8.33 -14.79
C ILE A 155 6.08 -9.31 -15.53
N CYS A 156 6.48 -9.65 -16.77
CA CYS A 156 5.75 -10.61 -17.61
C CYS A 156 4.36 -10.11 -18.05
N GLY A 157 3.47 -11.05 -18.31
CA GLY A 157 2.15 -10.82 -18.93
C GLY A 157 2.19 -11.02 -20.44
N ARG A 158 1.10 -11.57 -20.98
CA ARG A 158 0.97 -11.79 -22.43
C ARG A 158 0.61 -10.48 -23.12
N PRO A 159 1.25 -10.10 -24.21
CA PRO A 159 0.81 -8.95 -24.99
C PRO A 159 -0.58 -9.21 -25.61
N ALA A 160 -1.18 -8.14 -26.13
CA ALA A 160 -2.28 -8.27 -27.08
C ALA A 160 -1.79 -9.05 -28.32
N SER A 161 -2.43 -10.14 -28.63
CA SER A 161 -2.27 -10.85 -29.91
C SER A 161 -3.23 -10.28 -30.90
#